data_0357acfd6d364248e1d6a5f927191384
#
_entry.id   0357acfd6d364248e1d6a5f927191384
#
_cell.length_a   1.000
_cell.length_b   1.000
_cell.length_c   1.000
_cell.angle_alpha   90.00
_cell.angle_beta   90.00
_cell.angle_gamma   90.00
#
_symmetry.space_group_name_H-M   'P 1'
#
loop_
_entity.id
_entity.type
_entity.pdbx_description
1 polymer ?
#
loop_
_entity_poly.entity_id
_entity_poly.type
_entity_poly.pdbx_seq_one_letter_code
_entity_poly.pdbx_strand_id
1 'polypeptide(L)'
;MIKHKDHFHGSDLEKIEEIYGIRKEEIVSFSANVNPLGVSPLLRTALSEQIDAITTYPDREYTSLRKCIAGYCGTEYENVIVGNGSTELISLFIQIEHPKKAMIIGPTYSEYEREISLGGGTTLYYPLKEKDGFRLDVDDFIAHLSESIDLLVICNPN
;
A
#
# COMPACT_ATOMS: atom_id res chain seq x y z
N MET A 1 25.98 -1.31 -7.54
CA MET A 1 24.99 -0.28 -7.89
C MET A 1 23.73 -1.02 -8.28
N ILE A 2 22.75 -1.15 -7.37
CA ILE A 2 21.48 -1.81 -7.64
C ILE A 2 20.75 -0.90 -8.62
N LYS A 3 20.58 -1.37 -9.86
CA LYS A 3 19.65 -0.71 -10.80
C LYS A 3 18.26 -0.90 -10.20
N HIS A 4 17.72 0.11 -9.53
CA HIS A 4 16.29 0.17 -9.28
C HIS A 4 15.61 -0.02 -10.65
N LYS A 5 14.86 -1.12 -10.80
CA LYS A 5 13.80 -1.14 -11.81
C LYS A 5 13.01 0.12 -11.55
N ASP A 6 12.93 0.99 -12.57
CA ASP A 6 12.06 2.16 -12.49
C ASP A 6 10.65 1.64 -12.18
N HIS A 7 10.25 1.72 -10.92
CA HIS A 7 8.88 1.44 -10.52
C HIS A 7 8.03 2.58 -11.07
N PHE A 8 7.54 2.36 -12.27
CA PHE A 8 6.65 3.28 -12.93
C PHE A 8 5.26 3.12 -12.33
N HIS A 9 4.83 4.10 -11.56
CA HIS A 9 3.45 4.21 -11.11
C HIS A 9 2.62 4.84 -12.23
N GLY A 10 1.61 4.12 -12.73
CA GLY A 10 0.71 4.65 -13.75
C GLY A 10 -0.08 5.91 -13.34
N SER A 11 -0.01 6.30 -12.06
CA SER A 11 -0.55 7.56 -11.54
C SER A 11 0.39 8.76 -11.71
N ASP A 12 1.64 8.53 -12.14
CA ASP A 12 2.60 9.59 -12.44
C ASP A 12 2.33 10.15 -13.85
N LEU A 13 1.36 11.05 -13.93
CA LEU A 13 0.92 11.62 -15.20
C LEU A 13 2.00 12.48 -15.87
N GLU A 14 2.86 13.12 -15.10
CA GLU A 14 3.99 13.88 -15.61
C GLU A 14 4.98 12.97 -16.36
N LYS A 15 5.24 11.79 -15.81
CA LYS A 15 6.13 10.81 -16.45
C LYS A 15 5.50 10.18 -17.70
N ILE A 16 4.19 9.97 -17.69
CA ILE A 16 3.46 9.53 -18.89
C ILE A 16 3.54 10.58 -19.99
N GLU A 17 3.34 11.86 -19.66
CA GLU A 17 3.48 12.97 -20.60
C GLU A 17 4.88 13.01 -21.19
N GLU A 18 5.94 12.86 -20.37
CA GLU A 18 7.33 12.82 -20.82
C GLU A 18 7.61 11.65 -21.78
N ILE A 19 7.13 10.44 -21.45
CA ILE A 19 7.42 9.23 -22.23
C ILE A 19 6.63 9.16 -23.53
N TYR A 20 5.34 9.52 -23.48
CA TYR A 20 4.42 9.32 -24.59
C TYR A 20 4.06 10.60 -25.35
N GLY A 21 4.43 11.78 -24.86
CA GLY A 21 4.11 13.06 -25.47
C GLY A 21 2.62 13.41 -25.44
N ILE A 22 1.85 12.78 -24.56
CA ILE A 22 0.41 13.02 -24.39
C ILE A 22 0.26 13.98 -23.20
N ARG A 23 -0.41 15.12 -23.39
CA ARG A 23 -0.60 16.07 -22.31
C ARG A 23 -1.39 15.45 -21.16
N LYS A 24 -0.98 15.68 -19.92
CA LYS A 24 -1.59 15.08 -18.74
C LYS A 24 -3.09 15.40 -18.60
N GLU A 25 -3.54 16.56 -19.08
CA GLU A 25 -4.95 16.96 -19.10
C GLU A 25 -5.81 16.13 -20.08
N GLU A 26 -5.17 15.46 -21.04
CA GLU A 26 -5.83 14.61 -22.04
C GLU A 26 -5.86 13.13 -21.62
N ILE A 27 -5.18 12.79 -20.49
CA ILE A 27 -5.09 11.41 -20.02
C ILE A 27 -6.30 11.06 -19.16
N VAL A 28 -7.03 10.02 -19.55
CA VAL A 28 -8.04 9.38 -18.70
C VAL A 28 -7.37 8.27 -17.92
N SER A 29 -7.08 8.54 -16.64
CA SER A 29 -6.34 7.59 -15.79
C SER A 29 -7.27 6.55 -15.16
N PHE A 30 -6.92 5.27 -15.34
CA PHE A 30 -7.53 4.11 -14.66
C PHE A 30 -6.53 3.43 -13.71
N SER A 31 -5.41 4.09 -13.40
CA SER A 31 -4.28 3.49 -12.70
C SER A 31 -4.29 3.73 -11.18
N ALA A 32 -5.10 4.65 -10.67
CA ALA A 32 -5.18 4.98 -9.26
C ALA A 32 -6.62 4.99 -8.76
N ASN A 33 -6.84 4.49 -7.55
CA ASN A 33 -8.14 4.50 -6.88
C ASN A 33 -8.44 5.89 -6.27
N VAL A 34 -8.57 6.89 -7.14
CA VAL A 34 -8.96 8.25 -6.74
C VAL A 34 -10.47 8.39 -6.87
N ASN A 35 -11.12 8.95 -5.84
CA ASN A 35 -12.55 9.20 -5.89
C ASN A 35 -12.89 10.24 -6.98
N PRO A 36 -13.58 9.83 -8.07
CA PRO A 36 -13.88 10.76 -9.17
C PRO A 36 -14.89 11.85 -8.78
N LEU A 37 -15.62 11.67 -7.67
CA LEU A 37 -16.55 12.68 -7.13
C LEU A 37 -15.81 13.74 -6.30
N GLY A 38 -14.51 13.58 -6.09
CA GLY A 38 -13.67 14.51 -5.32
C GLY A 38 -13.94 14.47 -3.81
N VAL A 39 -13.66 15.57 -3.17
CA VAL A 39 -13.80 15.71 -1.71
C VAL A 39 -15.25 15.96 -1.33
N SER A 40 -15.80 15.22 -0.36
CA SER A 40 -17.17 15.45 0.12
C SER A 40 -17.34 16.87 0.69
N PRO A 41 -18.52 17.50 0.55
CA PRO A 41 -18.77 18.82 1.11
C PRO A 41 -18.54 18.90 2.62
N LEU A 42 -18.93 17.86 3.36
CA LEU A 42 -18.71 17.78 4.81
C LEU A 42 -17.24 17.78 5.19
N LEU A 43 -16.42 17.00 4.47
CA LEU A 43 -14.98 16.97 4.71
C LEU A 43 -14.33 18.33 4.37
N ARG A 44 -14.77 18.98 3.28
CA ARG A 44 -14.28 20.31 2.90
C ARG A 44 -14.58 21.35 3.98
N THR A 45 -15.81 21.35 4.52
CA THR A 45 -16.19 22.22 5.62
C THR A 45 -15.35 21.95 6.86
N ALA A 46 -15.24 20.69 7.28
CA ALA A 46 -14.47 20.32 8.46
C ALA A 46 -12.98 20.72 8.35
N LEU A 47 -12.36 20.54 7.18
CA LEU A 47 -10.98 20.99 6.94
C LEU A 47 -10.84 22.53 7.02
N SER A 48 -11.81 23.27 6.48
CA SER A 48 -11.80 24.73 6.53
C SER A 48 -11.96 25.26 7.95
N GLU A 49 -12.83 24.64 8.75
CA GLU A 49 -13.08 25.02 10.15
C GLU A 49 -11.92 24.65 11.07
N GLN A 50 -11.12 23.65 10.70
CA GLN A 50 -10.00 23.16 11.51
C GLN A 50 -8.63 23.59 10.96
N ILE A 51 -8.58 24.55 10.06
CA ILE A 51 -7.31 24.95 9.42
C ILE A 51 -6.27 25.43 10.45
N ASP A 52 -6.70 26.05 11.53
CA ASP A 52 -5.81 26.55 12.57
C ASP A 52 -5.12 25.43 13.37
N ALA A 53 -5.57 24.17 13.23
CA ALA A 53 -4.89 23.02 13.82
C ALA A 53 -3.44 22.88 13.36
N ILE A 54 -3.10 23.39 12.16
CA ILE A 54 -1.71 23.39 11.66
C ILE A 54 -0.75 24.28 12.48
N THR A 55 -1.28 25.16 13.31
CA THR A 55 -0.48 26.05 14.17
C THR A 55 -0.13 25.42 15.52
N THR A 56 -0.68 24.25 15.81
CA THR A 56 -0.46 23.54 17.06
C THR A 56 0.41 22.30 16.86
N TYR A 57 1.10 21.89 17.92
CA TYR A 57 1.87 20.65 17.86
C TYR A 57 0.93 19.45 17.83
N PRO A 58 1.13 18.46 16.94
CA PRO A 58 0.26 17.29 16.85
C PRO A 58 0.36 16.40 18.09
N ASP A 59 -0.74 15.70 18.39
CA ASP A 59 -0.72 14.62 19.38
C ASP A 59 0.22 13.50 18.90
N ARG A 60 1.31 13.27 19.65
CA ARG A 60 2.36 12.31 19.30
C ARG A 60 1.88 10.86 19.33
N GLU A 61 0.87 10.57 20.15
CA GLU A 61 0.31 9.24 20.31
C GLU A 61 -0.88 9.00 19.39
N TYR A 62 -1.34 10.03 18.68
CA TYR A 62 -2.54 9.97 17.82
C TYR A 62 -3.77 9.42 18.55
N THR A 63 -3.91 9.69 19.85
CA THR A 63 -4.90 9.05 20.73
C THR A 63 -6.33 9.20 20.22
N SER A 64 -6.73 10.42 19.86
CA SER A 64 -8.08 10.69 19.35
C SER A 64 -8.34 9.99 18.02
N LEU A 65 -7.38 10.03 17.09
CA LEU A 65 -7.49 9.37 15.78
C LEU A 65 -7.58 7.86 15.93
N ARG A 66 -6.71 7.27 16.75
CA ARG A 66 -6.71 5.81 17.01
C ARG A 66 -8.01 5.33 17.62
N LYS A 67 -8.59 6.10 18.56
CA LYS A 67 -9.91 5.79 19.13
C LYS A 67 -11.04 5.86 18.10
N CYS A 68 -11.02 6.85 17.20
CA CYS A 68 -12.00 6.93 16.12
C CYS A 68 -11.89 5.74 15.15
N ILE A 69 -10.67 5.36 14.77
CA ILE A 69 -10.41 4.20 13.90
C ILE A 69 -10.84 2.91 14.62
N ALA A 70 -10.51 2.74 15.88
CA ALA A 70 -10.90 1.59 16.68
C ALA A 70 -12.42 1.41 16.74
N GLY A 71 -13.16 2.50 16.98
CA GLY A 71 -14.62 2.50 16.93
C GLY A 71 -15.19 2.13 15.56
N TYR A 72 -14.56 2.58 14.47
CA TYR A 72 -14.94 2.21 13.10
C TYR A 72 -14.66 0.73 12.80
N CYS A 73 -13.52 0.21 13.26
CA CYS A 73 -13.08 -1.17 13.02
C CYS A 73 -13.65 -2.19 14.01
N GLY A 74 -14.29 -1.76 15.10
CA GLY A 74 -14.79 -2.65 16.15
C GLY A 74 -13.68 -3.32 16.96
N THR A 75 -12.60 -2.60 17.26
CA THR A 75 -11.44 -3.08 18.02
C THR A 75 -11.05 -2.10 19.14
N GLU A 76 -10.08 -2.48 19.96
CA GLU A 76 -9.52 -1.59 20.98
C GLU A 76 -8.48 -0.66 20.34
N TYR A 77 -8.34 0.57 20.87
CA TYR A 77 -7.45 1.57 20.27
C TYR A 77 -5.96 1.19 20.39
N GLU A 78 -5.61 0.35 21.35
CA GLU A 78 -4.27 -0.22 21.52
C GLU A 78 -3.84 -1.09 20.33
N ASN A 79 -4.82 -1.65 19.61
CA ASN A 79 -4.59 -2.50 18.44
C ASN A 79 -4.54 -1.69 17.13
N VAL A 80 -4.55 -0.36 17.22
CA VAL A 80 -4.52 0.52 16.05
C VAL A 80 -3.17 1.22 15.96
N ILE A 81 -2.51 1.06 14.83
CA ILE A 81 -1.37 1.89 14.44
C ILE A 81 -1.78 2.78 13.27
N VAL A 82 -1.26 4.00 13.24
CA VAL A 82 -1.53 4.97 12.19
C VAL A 82 -0.25 5.37 11.47
N GLY A 83 -0.37 5.66 10.18
CA GLY A 83 0.72 6.10 9.35
C GLY A 83 0.22 6.98 8.20
N ASN A 84 1.13 7.59 7.48
CA ASN A 84 0.83 8.42 6.32
C ASN A 84 0.59 7.55 5.08
N GLY A 85 -0.56 6.87 5.10
CA GLY A 85 -0.95 5.89 4.11
C GLY A 85 -0.42 4.48 4.39
N SER A 86 -0.92 3.51 3.61
CA SER A 86 -0.55 2.10 3.77
C SER A 86 0.92 1.82 3.43
N THR A 87 1.52 2.58 2.53
CA THR A 87 2.93 2.38 2.14
C THR A 87 3.88 2.61 3.31
N GLU A 88 3.65 3.64 4.14
CA GLU A 88 4.47 3.84 5.35
C GLU A 88 4.33 2.67 6.32
N LEU A 89 3.10 2.18 6.54
CA LEU A 89 2.87 1.05 7.44
C LEU A 89 3.51 -0.24 6.91
N ILE A 90 3.43 -0.51 5.61
CA ILE A 90 4.10 -1.64 4.96
C ILE A 90 5.62 -1.53 5.17
N SER A 91 6.18 -0.35 4.92
CA SER A 91 7.61 -0.08 5.12
C SER A 91 8.04 -0.32 6.57
N LEU A 92 7.28 0.18 7.54
CA LEU A 92 7.56 -0.03 8.96
C LEU A 92 7.52 -1.51 9.36
N PHE A 93 6.52 -2.27 8.92
CA PHE A 93 6.43 -3.71 9.17
C PHE A 93 7.65 -4.45 8.61
N ILE A 94 8.02 -4.16 7.37
CA ILE A 94 9.18 -4.80 6.73
C ILE A 94 10.48 -4.41 7.43
N GLN A 95 10.62 -3.16 7.88
CA GLN A 95 11.79 -2.71 8.63
C GLN A 95 11.90 -3.37 10.01
N ILE A 96 10.78 -3.69 10.66
CA ILE A 96 10.77 -4.37 11.96
C ILE A 96 11.10 -5.86 11.79
N GLU A 97 10.46 -6.51 10.83
CA GLU A 97 10.61 -7.95 10.60
C GLU A 97 11.94 -8.34 9.92
N HIS A 98 12.53 -7.42 9.16
CA HIS A 98 13.76 -7.66 8.38
C HIS A 98 13.77 -8.98 7.62
N PRO A 99 12.75 -9.27 6.79
CA PRO A 99 12.64 -10.55 6.13
C PRO A 99 13.81 -10.75 5.17
N LYS A 100 14.43 -11.93 5.23
CA LYS A 100 15.46 -12.33 4.27
C LYS A 100 14.84 -12.88 3.00
N LYS A 101 13.71 -13.58 3.15
CA LYS A 101 13.02 -14.22 2.04
C LYS A 101 11.52 -14.18 2.24
N ALA A 102 10.86 -13.39 1.42
CA ALA A 102 9.42 -13.25 1.43
C ALA A 102 8.75 -13.99 0.28
N MET A 103 7.54 -14.51 0.49
CA MET A 103 6.65 -14.98 -0.57
C MET A 103 5.48 -14.03 -0.72
N ILE A 104 5.19 -13.66 -1.96
CA ILE A 104 4.07 -12.79 -2.33
C ILE A 104 3.14 -13.53 -3.27
N ILE A 105 1.84 -13.54 -2.98
CA ILE A 105 0.81 -14.01 -3.93
C ILE A 105 0.59 -12.89 -4.95
N GLY A 106 0.82 -13.17 -6.23
CA GLY A 106 0.74 -12.18 -7.31
C GLY A 106 -0.13 -12.62 -8.48
N PRO A 107 -0.55 -11.66 -9.33
CA PRO A 107 -0.15 -10.24 -9.34
C PRO A 107 -0.75 -9.46 -8.16
N THR A 108 -0.04 -8.45 -7.65
CA THR A 108 -0.46 -7.64 -6.51
C THR A 108 0.27 -6.29 -6.47
N TYR A 109 0.03 -5.50 -5.44
CA TYR A 109 0.61 -4.18 -5.25
C TYR A 109 2.14 -4.22 -5.21
N SER A 110 2.78 -3.42 -6.06
CA SER A 110 4.23 -3.45 -6.26
C SER A 110 5.06 -2.99 -5.06
N GLU A 111 4.47 -2.22 -4.14
CA GLU A 111 5.19 -1.70 -2.98
C GLU A 111 5.63 -2.80 -2.02
N TYR A 112 4.95 -3.94 -1.98
CA TYR A 112 5.41 -5.06 -1.15
C TYR A 112 6.81 -5.54 -1.55
N GLU A 113 7.02 -5.84 -2.83
CA GLU A 113 8.34 -6.24 -3.34
C GLU A 113 9.37 -5.12 -3.17
N ARG A 114 8.95 -3.89 -3.45
CA ARG A 114 9.83 -2.72 -3.33
C ARG A 114 10.36 -2.57 -1.91
N GLU A 115 9.50 -2.57 -0.91
CA GLU A 115 9.91 -2.37 0.49
C GLU A 115 10.75 -3.54 1.02
N ILE A 116 10.43 -4.79 0.64
CA ILE A 116 11.23 -5.97 0.97
C ILE A 116 12.64 -5.82 0.37
N SER A 117 12.74 -5.41 -0.90
CA SER A 117 14.02 -5.20 -1.58
C SER A 117 14.84 -4.07 -0.96
N LEU A 118 14.19 -2.98 -0.55
CA LEU A 118 14.84 -1.87 0.16
C LEU A 118 15.37 -2.31 1.53
N GLY A 119 14.66 -3.21 2.22
CA GLY A 119 15.11 -3.84 3.46
C GLY A 119 16.21 -4.89 3.28
N GLY A 120 16.64 -5.16 2.03
CA GLY A 120 17.68 -6.16 1.72
C GLY A 120 17.18 -7.59 1.61
N GLY A 121 15.86 -7.81 1.67
CA GLY A 121 15.22 -9.10 1.47
C GLY A 121 15.10 -9.50 0.00
N THR A 122 14.75 -10.75 -0.23
CA THR A 122 14.45 -11.31 -1.56
C THR A 122 12.99 -11.76 -1.63
N THR A 123 12.39 -11.63 -2.80
CA THR A 123 10.98 -11.95 -3.01
C THR A 123 10.83 -13.15 -3.94
N LEU A 124 9.98 -14.09 -3.53
CA LEU A 124 9.44 -15.15 -4.37
C LEU A 124 7.97 -14.85 -4.66
N TYR A 125 7.55 -15.09 -5.89
CA TYR A 125 6.14 -14.96 -6.26
C TYR A 125 5.48 -16.34 -6.37
N TYR A 126 4.29 -16.46 -5.77
CA TYR A 126 3.33 -17.51 -6.12
C TYR A 126 2.35 -16.90 -7.13
N PRO A 127 2.42 -17.30 -8.42
CA PRO A 127 1.65 -16.65 -9.47
C PRO A 127 0.23 -17.20 -9.54
N LEU A 128 -0.76 -16.34 -9.35
CA LEU A 128 -2.13 -16.62 -9.75
C LEU A 128 -2.26 -16.48 -11.28
N LYS A 129 -3.06 -17.32 -11.90
CA LYS A 129 -3.17 -17.40 -13.36
C LYS A 129 -4.52 -16.91 -13.85
N GLU A 130 -4.51 -16.10 -14.90
CA GLU A 130 -5.74 -15.59 -15.54
C GLU A 130 -6.67 -16.73 -16.02
N LYS A 131 -6.10 -17.78 -16.62
CA LYS A 131 -6.87 -18.96 -17.08
C LYS A 131 -7.68 -19.64 -15.97
N ASP A 132 -7.26 -19.49 -14.71
CA ASP A 132 -7.89 -20.05 -13.53
C ASP A 132 -8.73 -18.98 -12.78
N GLY A 133 -8.95 -17.81 -13.41
CA GLY A 133 -9.67 -16.68 -12.84
C GLY A 133 -8.98 -16.09 -11.62
N PHE A 134 -7.65 -16.12 -11.57
CA PHE A 134 -6.83 -15.66 -10.45
C PHE A 134 -7.19 -16.31 -9.09
N ARG A 135 -7.71 -17.52 -9.12
CA ARG A 135 -8.03 -18.26 -7.90
C ARG A 135 -6.80 -18.87 -7.29
N LEU A 136 -6.72 -18.81 -5.97
CA LEU A 136 -5.69 -19.49 -5.18
C LEU A 136 -6.07 -20.97 -5.01
N ASP A 137 -5.18 -21.84 -5.46
CA ASP A 137 -5.20 -23.25 -5.05
C ASP A 137 -4.43 -23.37 -3.74
N VAL A 138 -5.16 -23.56 -2.65
CA VAL A 138 -4.60 -23.54 -1.29
C VAL A 138 -3.65 -24.71 -1.06
N ASP A 139 -3.97 -25.90 -1.55
CA ASP A 139 -3.14 -27.08 -1.35
C ASP A 139 -1.83 -26.98 -2.13
N ASP A 140 -1.91 -26.51 -3.39
CA ASP A 140 -0.72 -26.24 -4.21
C ASP A 140 0.12 -25.11 -3.60
N PHE A 141 -0.52 -24.05 -3.12
CA PHE A 141 0.18 -22.94 -2.47
C PHE A 141 0.93 -23.41 -1.21
N ILE A 142 0.29 -24.18 -0.35
CA ILE A 142 0.91 -24.72 0.87
C ILE A 142 2.12 -25.61 0.51
N ALA A 143 2.01 -26.40 -0.56
CA ALA A 143 3.13 -27.22 -1.03
C ALA A 143 4.34 -26.42 -1.52
N HIS A 144 4.14 -25.14 -1.90
CA HIS A 144 5.22 -24.21 -2.30
C HIS A 144 5.83 -23.46 -1.12
N LEU A 145 5.21 -23.50 0.07
CA LEU A 145 5.80 -22.90 1.28
C LEU A 145 6.98 -23.76 1.76
N SER A 146 8.00 -23.11 2.24
CA SER A 146 9.17 -23.75 2.84
C SER A 146 9.56 -23.03 4.12
N GLU A 147 10.26 -23.74 5.02
CA GLU A 147 10.78 -23.16 6.28
C GLU A 147 11.77 -22.00 6.07
N SER A 148 12.25 -21.81 4.85
CA SER A 148 13.13 -20.68 4.52
C SER A 148 12.41 -19.39 4.22
N ILE A 149 11.06 -19.38 4.17
CA ILE A 149 10.23 -18.18 3.96
C ILE A 149 9.88 -17.62 5.34
N ASP A 150 10.32 -16.42 5.60
CA ASP A 150 10.14 -15.73 6.88
C ASP A 150 9.06 -14.64 6.85
N LEU A 151 8.57 -14.29 5.64
CA LEU A 151 7.42 -13.40 5.47
C LEU A 151 6.51 -13.88 4.35
N LEU A 152 5.20 -13.91 4.62
CA LEU A 152 4.16 -14.17 3.63
C LEU A 152 3.30 -12.92 3.46
N VAL A 153 3.15 -12.46 2.21
CA VAL A 153 2.28 -11.33 1.87
C VAL A 153 1.05 -11.84 1.12
N ILE A 154 -0.11 -11.63 1.71
CA ILE A 154 -1.42 -11.94 1.14
C ILE A 154 -2.25 -10.66 1.10
N CYS A 155 -2.53 -10.15 -0.10
CA CYS A 155 -3.41 -9.01 -0.29
C CYS A 155 -4.83 -9.50 -0.62
N ASN A 156 -5.80 -9.19 0.25
CA ASN A 156 -7.20 -9.59 0.06
C ASN A 156 -8.15 -8.54 0.66
N PRO A 157 -9.01 -7.90 -0.14
CA PRO A 157 -9.05 -7.99 -1.61
C PRO A 157 -7.82 -7.38 -2.29
N ASN A 158 -7.54 -7.87 -3.52
CA ASN A 158 -6.40 -7.42 -4.34
C ASN A 158 -6.91 -6.83 -5.65
#